data_c95c3b79172604d18fab56cfa96e66f1
#
_entry.id   c95c3b79172604d18fab56cfa96e66f1
#
_cell.length_a   1.000
_cell.length_b   1.000
_cell.length_c   1.000
_cell.angle_alpha   90.00
_cell.angle_beta   90.00
_cell.angle_gamma   90.00
#
_symmetry.space_group_name_H-M   'P 1'
#
loop_
_entity.id
_entity.type
_entity.pdbx_description
1 polymer ?
#
loop_
_entity_poly.entity_id
_entity_poly.type
_entity_poly.pdbx_seq_one_letter_code
_entity_poly.pdbx_strand_id
1 'polypeptide(L)'
;MNEKQGVANGSVARATRWPIVWVGIMLAMSVSFMPRASAQGGGADKILKAMSDYVTSQKTLSVTYDSDVEVITPALQKIQFTSSGQVQLSRPDKLRAARTGGYADVEIVFDGKMLTVNNKDGNAFAQAESAGTVDQLIDKLRDEHGIAAPGADLLFSQPFEVMMADVIEMAHVGQGVVDGVACEHLAFRNADTDWQIWIETGARPIPRKYVITSKAVTGAPQYTLRIKDWKTEVAADAFAFNAPQGAKKVALGDLADTDELPRGTVTAGAKK
;
A
#
# COMPACT_ATOMS: atom_id res chain seq x y z
N MET A 1 -54.09 66.54 9.99
CA MET A 1 -54.89 67.23 8.92
C MET A 1 -55.22 66.19 7.89
N ASN A 2 -56.55 65.89 7.94
CA ASN A 2 -57.40 65.27 6.92
C ASN A 2 -57.00 63.97 6.24
N GLU A 3 -57.71 62.87 6.55
CA GLU A 3 -59.12 62.50 6.17
C GLU A 3 -59.26 62.19 4.67
N LYS A 4 -59.62 60.97 4.28
CA LYS A 4 -60.95 60.42 4.02
C LYS A 4 -60.80 58.99 3.50
N GLN A 5 -61.40 58.02 4.14
CA GLN A 5 -62.63 57.29 3.89
C GLN A 5 -63.01 57.13 2.39
N GLY A 6 -63.23 55.92 2.02
CA GLY A 6 -63.90 55.43 0.84
C GLY A 6 -64.34 53.97 1.02
N VAL A 7 -65.66 53.85 1.30
CA VAL A 7 -66.45 52.64 1.52
C VAL A 7 -66.89 52.07 0.15
N ALA A 8 -67.01 50.77 0.02
CA ALA A 8 -68.17 50.01 -0.37
C ALA A 8 -68.03 48.95 -1.44
N ASN A 9 -68.67 47.87 -1.14
CA ASN A 9 -69.44 46.90 -1.94
C ASN A 9 -68.62 45.71 -2.53
N GLY A 10 -68.74 44.52 -2.11
CA GLY A 10 -70.00 43.75 -1.94
C GLY A 10 -70.23 42.92 -3.19
N SER A 11 -69.74 41.71 -3.27
CA SER A 11 -70.39 40.70 -4.08
C SER A 11 -70.12 39.32 -3.50
N VAL A 12 -71.18 38.71 -3.11
CA VAL A 12 -71.31 37.32 -2.60
C VAL A 12 -71.13 36.38 -3.80
N ALA A 13 -70.13 35.57 -3.80
CA ALA A 13 -70.02 34.47 -4.74
C ALA A 13 -70.02 33.13 -3.97
N ARG A 14 -70.97 32.32 -4.34
CA ARG A 14 -71.35 31.03 -3.81
C ARG A 14 -70.14 30.05 -3.68
N ALA A 15 -70.02 29.46 -2.50
CA ALA A 15 -69.16 28.33 -2.25
C ALA A 15 -69.67 27.04 -2.92
N THR A 16 -68.98 26.56 -3.91
CA THR A 16 -69.23 25.26 -4.49
C THR A 16 -68.35 24.24 -3.67
N ARG A 17 -69.04 23.45 -2.86
CA ARG A 17 -68.41 22.37 -2.11
C ARG A 17 -68.09 21.24 -3.05
N TRP A 18 -66.78 20.97 -3.29
CA TRP A 18 -66.32 19.76 -3.89
C TRP A 18 -65.97 18.73 -2.77
N PRO A 19 -66.32 17.45 -2.94
CA PRO A 19 -66.02 16.46 -1.94
C PRO A 19 -64.48 16.14 -2.05
N ILE A 20 -63.82 16.29 -0.91
CA ILE A 20 -62.44 15.86 -0.74
C ILE A 20 -62.44 14.34 -0.67
N VAL A 21 -62.07 13.68 -1.76
CA VAL A 21 -61.74 12.26 -1.78
C VAL A 21 -60.37 12.08 -1.14
N TRP A 22 -60.34 11.57 0.06
CA TRP A 22 -59.13 11.12 0.72
C TRP A 22 -58.62 9.86 0.01
N VAL A 23 -57.71 10.03 -0.95
CA VAL A 23 -56.89 8.90 -1.44
C VAL A 23 -55.81 8.63 -0.40
N GLY A 24 -56.03 7.66 0.44
CA GLY A 24 -55.03 7.15 1.37
C GLY A 24 -53.89 6.52 0.60
N ILE A 25 -52.78 7.26 0.45
CA ILE A 25 -51.51 6.68 -0.02
C ILE A 25 -50.96 5.85 1.13
N MET A 26 -51.20 4.55 1.12
CA MET A 26 -50.44 3.61 1.93
C MET A 26 -49.01 3.58 1.36
N LEU A 27 -48.12 4.32 2.02
CA LEU A 27 -46.68 4.21 1.80
C LEU A 27 -46.27 2.88 2.42
N ALA A 28 -46.27 1.81 1.63
CA ALA A 28 -45.67 0.55 1.99
C ALA A 28 -44.15 0.78 2.09
N MET A 29 -43.66 0.96 3.34
CA MET A 29 -42.24 0.87 3.64
C MET A 29 -41.80 -0.57 3.33
N SER A 30 -41.37 -0.81 2.10
CA SER A 30 -40.57 -1.96 1.74
C SER A 30 -39.22 -1.79 2.41
N VAL A 31 -39.07 -2.37 3.61
CA VAL A 31 -37.75 -2.61 4.21
C VAL A 31 -37.03 -3.54 3.26
N SER A 32 -36.26 -2.95 2.37
CA SER A 32 -35.31 -3.71 1.55
C SER A 32 -34.29 -4.33 2.52
N PHE A 33 -34.52 -5.60 2.84
CA PHE A 33 -33.46 -6.44 3.42
C PHE A 33 -32.36 -6.49 2.37
N MET A 34 -31.40 -5.56 2.44
CA MET A 34 -30.11 -5.76 1.78
C MET A 34 -29.50 -6.99 2.44
N PRO A 35 -29.26 -8.08 1.69
CA PRO A 35 -28.47 -9.15 2.23
C PRO A 35 -27.14 -8.52 2.64
N ARG A 36 -26.81 -8.58 3.94
CA ARG A 36 -25.44 -8.43 4.37
C ARG A 36 -24.67 -9.45 3.55
N ALA A 37 -23.88 -8.99 2.61
CA ALA A 37 -22.84 -9.81 2.01
C ALA A 37 -22.01 -10.29 3.19
N SER A 38 -22.28 -11.50 3.65
CA SER A 38 -21.34 -12.23 4.48
C SER A 38 -20.07 -12.25 3.67
N ALA A 39 -19.05 -11.57 4.13
CA ALA A 39 -17.69 -11.73 3.62
C ALA A 39 -17.23 -13.13 4.01
N GLN A 40 -17.82 -14.15 3.36
CA GLN A 40 -17.20 -15.45 3.25
C GLN A 40 -15.95 -15.19 2.42
N GLY A 41 -14.80 -15.70 2.85
CA GLY A 41 -13.50 -15.54 2.19
C GLY A 41 -13.48 -16.13 0.77
N GLY A 42 -14.42 -15.66 -0.05
CA GLY A 42 -14.79 -16.21 -1.36
C GLY A 42 -13.65 -16.22 -2.35
N GLY A 43 -12.63 -17.05 -2.09
CA GLY A 43 -11.53 -17.28 -2.99
C GLY A 43 -10.38 -16.27 -2.86
N ALA A 44 -10.34 -15.39 -1.83
CA ALA A 44 -9.23 -14.46 -1.62
C ALA A 44 -7.90 -15.19 -1.44
N ASP A 45 -7.90 -16.28 -0.68
CA ASP A 45 -6.77 -17.20 -0.51
C ASP A 45 -6.29 -17.78 -1.84
N LYS A 46 -7.22 -18.22 -2.70
CA LYS A 46 -6.90 -18.81 -4.01
C LYS A 46 -6.30 -17.78 -4.96
N ILE A 47 -6.85 -16.56 -4.97
CA ILE A 47 -6.34 -15.48 -5.83
C ILE A 47 -4.94 -15.06 -5.35
N LEU A 48 -4.74 -14.90 -4.04
CA LEU A 48 -3.44 -14.59 -3.45
C LEU A 48 -2.43 -15.71 -3.74
N LYS A 49 -2.85 -16.97 -3.60
CA LYS A 49 -2.01 -18.14 -3.92
C LYS A 49 -1.59 -18.16 -5.38
N ALA A 50 -2.52 -17.90 -6.30
CA ALA A 50 -2.22 -17.84 -7.73
C ALA A 50 -1.21 -16.73 -8.06
N MET A 51 -1.32 -15.56 -7.42
CA MET A 51 -0.34 -14.48 -7.52
C MET A 51 1.03 -14.93 -7.00
N SER A 52 1.07 -15.54 -5.82
CA SER A 52 2.31 -16.07 -5.22
C SER A 52 2.98 -17.10 -6.14
N ASP A 53 2.23 -18.05 -6.65
CA ASP A 53 2.74 -19.09 -7.56
C ASP A 53 3.28 -18.49 -8.87
N TYR A 54 2.60 -17.48 -9.41
CA TYR A 54 3.08 -16.76 -10.59
C TYR A 54 4.39 -16.01 -10.29
N VAL A 55 4.45 -15.23 -9.22
CA VAL A 55 5.63 -14.44 -8.85
C VAL A 55 6.84 -15.35 -8.58
N THR A 56 6.64 -16.49 -7.91
CA THR A 56 7.73 -17.43 -7.59
C THR A 56 8.17 -18.26 -8.79
N SER A 57 7.30 -18.46 -9.78
CA SER A 57 7.69 -19.12 -11.04
C SER A 57 8.68 -18.28 -11.86
N GLN A 58 8.78 -16.96 -11.58
CA GLN A 58 9.73 -16.08 -12.25
C GLN A 58 11.12 -16.22 -11.61
N LYS A 59 12.08 -16.77 -12.36
CA LYS A 59 13.48 -16.88 -11.91
C LYS A 59 14.13 -15.51 -11.73
N THR A 60 13.81 -14.60 -12.63
CA THR A 60 14.28 -13.21 -12.60
C THR A 60 13.09 -12.26 -12.70
N LEU A 61 13.22 -11.10 -12.07
CA LEU A 61 12.18 -10.10 -11.98
C LEU A 61 12.79 -8.70 -11.94
N SER A 62 12.23 -7.77 -12.69
CA SER A 62 12.54 -6.34 -12.59
C SER A 62 11.22 -5.55 -12.58
N VAL A 63 11.07 -4.70 -11.57
CA VAL A 63 9.90 -3.83 -11.41
C VAL A 63 10.34 -2.43 -11.05
N THR A 64 9.60 -1.42 -11.50
CA THR A 64 9.61 -0.08 -10.91
C THR A 64 8.41 0.07 -9.99
N TYR A 65 8.52 0.95 -9.00
CA TYR A 65 7.43 1.20 -8.07
C TYR A 65 7.41 2.64 -7.59
N ASP A 66 6.25 3.07 -7.12
CA ASP A 66 6.11 4.24 -6.25
C ASP A 66 5.63 3.78 -4.88
N SER A 67 6.12 4.42 -3.84
CA SER A 67 5.68 4.17 -2.46
C SER A 67 5.30 5.47 -1.77
N ASP A 68 4.28 5.37 -0.92
CA ASP A 68 3.83 6.43 -0.04
C ASP A 68 3.86 5.94 1.40
N VAL A 69 4.51 6.69 2.28
CA VAL A 69 4.56 6.43 3.73
C VAL A 69 3.81 7.55 4.44
N GLU A 70 2.78 7.20 5.20
CA GLU A 70 2.09 8.14 6.06
C GLU A 70 2.73 8.18 7.44
N VAL A 71 2.89 9.36 7.99
CA VAL A 71 3.27 9.60 9.39
C VAL A 71 2.22 10.47 10.07
N ILE A 72 2.02 10.24 11.37
CA ILE A 72 1.10 11.03 12.19
C ILE A 72 1.95 11.91 13.11
N THR A 73 1.83 13.21 12.95
CA THR A 73 2.55 14.17 13.82
C THR A 73 2.00 14.13 15.23
N PRO A 74 2.72 14.67 16.24
CA PRO A 74 2.19 14.84 17.60
C PRO A 74 0.90 15.65 17.67
N ALA A 75 0.65 16.54 16.69
CA ALA A 75 -0.59 17.29 16.56
C ALA A 75 -1.70 16.54 15.81
N LEU A 76 -1.52 15.22 15.58
CA LEU A 76 -2.43 14.33 14.85
C LEU A 76 -2.65 14.71 13.38
N GLN A 77 -1.76 15.49 12.80
CA GLN A 77 -1.76 15.74 11.37
C GLN A 77 -1.16 14.53 10.63
N LYS A 78 -1.83 14.06 9.59
CA LYS A 78 -1.32 13.04 8.70
C LYS A 78 -0.49 13.70 7.59
N ILE A 79 0.77 13.29 7.45
CA ILE A 79 1.70 13.74 6.39
C ILE A 79 2.10 12.51 5.58
N GLN A 80 2.22 12.66 4.27
CA GLN A 80 2.63 11.59 3.37
C GLN A 80 3.98 11.94 2.73
N PHE A 81 4.89 10.96 2.72
CA PHE A 81 6.18 11.02 2.03
C PHE A 81 6.15 10.05 0.87
N THR A 82 6.58 10.52 -0.29
CA THR A 82 6.55 9.74 -1.53
C THR A 82 7.96 9.45 -2.00
N SER A 83 8.17 8.22 -2.46
CA SER A 83 9.40 7.76 -3.08
C SER A 83 9.11 6.94 -4.33
N SER A 84 10.06 6.89 -5.24
CA SER A 84 10.05 5.98 -6.40
C SER A 84 11.25 5.05 -6.35
N GLY A 85 11.12 3.86 -6.92
CA GLY A 85 12.23 2.91 -6.87
C GLY A 85 12.16 1.84 -7.94
N GLN A 86 13.17 0.98 -7.89
CA GLN A 86 13.28 -0.19 -8.74
C GLN A 86 13.77 -1.37 -7.91
N VAL A 87 13.22 -2.53 -8.19
CA VAL A 87 13.72 -3.81 -7.67
C VAL A 87 14.07 -4.72 -8.83
N GLN A 88 15.24 -5.34 -8.74
CA GLN A 88 15.69 -6.41 -9.60
C GLN A 88 16.02 -7.61 -8.73
N LEU A 89 15.53 -8.77 -9.10
CA LEU A 89 15.67 -10.02 -8.36
C LEU A 89 16.15 -11.11 -9.31
N SER A 90 17.11 -11.92 -8.85
CA SER A 90 17.42 -13.22 -9.45
C SER A 90 17.48 -14.25 -8.34
N ARG A 91 16.49 -15.12 -8.33
CA ARG A 91 16.34 -16.16 -7.30
C ARG A 91 17.44 -17.20 -7.41
N PRO A 92 17.92 -17.71 -6.30
CA PRO A 92 17.44 -17.48 -4.94
C PRO A 92 18.18 -16.36 -4.18
N ASP A 93 19.27 -15.81 -4.71
CA ASP A 93 20.30 -15.17 -3.89
C ASP A 93 20.80 -13.82 -4.40
N LYS A 94 20.12 -13.19 -5.36
CA LYS A 94 20.55 -11.87 -5.86
C LYS A 94 19.41 -10.86 -5.84
N LEU A 95 19.70 -9.69 -5.28
CA LEU A 95 18.77 -8.58 -5.18
C LEU A 95 19.48 -7.26 -5.46
N ARG A 96 18.84 -6.41 -6.24
CA ARG A 96 19.14 -4.98 -6.29
C ARG A 96 17.87 -4.21 -6.06
N ALA A 97 17.86 -3.34 -5.07
CA ALA A 97 16.75 -2.48 -4.76
C ALA A 97 17.27 -1.04 -4.64
N ALA A 98 16.67 -0.14 -5.40
CA ALA A 98 16.98 1.28 -5.36
C ALA A 98 15.72 2.05 -5.01
N ARG A 99 15.86 3.10 -4.20
CA ARG A 99 14.80 4.02 -3.82
C ARG A 99 15.33 5.44 -3.86
N THR A 100 14.61 6.31 -4.54
CA THR A 100 14.83 7.76 -4.58
C THR A 100 13.63 8.46 -3.97
N GLY A 101 13.86 9.22 -2.93
CA GLY A 101 12.85 10.02 -2.24
C GLY A 101 13.34 11.46 -2.02
N GLY A 102 12.54 12.26 -1.32
CA GLY A 102 12.91 13.65 -1.00
C GLY A 102 14.03 13.77 0.03
N TYR A 103 14.39 12.68 0.72
CA TYR A 103 15.31 12.69 1.88
C TYR A 103 16.44 11.68 1.79
N ALA A 104 16.33 10.71 0.91
CA ALA A 104 17.37 9.71 0.70
C ALA A 104 17.30 9.09 -0.70
N ASP A 105 18.43 8.93 -1.34
CA ASP A 105 18.63 8.09 -2.52
C ASP A 105 19.54 6.92 -2.12
N VAL A 106 18.93 5.76 -1.94
CA VAL A 106 19.57 4.57 -1.39
C VAL A 106 19.47 3.41 -2.35
N GLU A 107 20.55 2.66 -2.44
CA GLU A 107 20.60 1.43 -3.22
C GLU A 107 21.14 0.29 -2.37
N ILE A 108 20.46 -0.83 -2.42
CA ILE A 108 20.90 -2.10 -1.83
C ILE A 108 21.25 -3.05 -2.96
N VAL A 109 22.45 -3.64 -2.89
CA VAL A 109 22.91 -4.68 -3.83
C VAL A 109 23.35 -5.89 -3.03
N PHE A 110 22.81 -7.04 -3.38
CA PHE A 110 23.14 -8.33 -2.79
C PHE A 110 23.45 -9.34 -3.90
N ASP A 111 24.60 -9.99 -3.83
CA ASP A 111 25.09 -10.94 -4.83
C ASP A 111 25.08 -12.40 -4.33
N GLY A 112 24.47 -12.66 -3.17
CA GLY A 112 24.44 -13.96 -2.50
C GLY A 112 25.55 -14.17 -1.47
N LYS A 113 26.49 -13.23 -1.37
CA LYS A 113 27.64 -13.29 -0.45
C LYS A 113 27.91 -11.95 0.25
N MET A 114 27.72 -10.87 -0.46
CA MET A 114 28.03 -9.52 -0.02
C MET A 114 26.76 -8.67 -0.10
N LEU A 115 26.39 -8.05 1.02
CA LEU A 115 25.44 -6.98 1.08
C LEU A 115 26.16 -5.65 0.92
N THR A 116 25.76 -4.84 -0.03
CA THR A 116 26.20 -3.45 -0.19
C THR A 116 25.00 -2.52 -0.01
N VAL A 117 25.14 -1.52 0.84
CA VAL A 117 24.19 -0.41 0.98
C VAL A 117 24.90 0.86 0.55
N ASN A 118 24.37 1.55 -0.44
CA ASN A 118 24.93 2.75 -1.03
C ASN A 118 23.97 3.93 -0.79
N ASN A 119 24.43 4.92 -0.03
CA ASN A 119 23.77 6.21 0.08
C ASN A 119 24.36 7.15 -0.97
N LYS A 120 23.61 7.38 -2.05
CA LYS A 120 24.09 8.19 -3.19
C LYS A 120 24.19 9.66 -2.83
N ASP A 121 23.26 10.18 -2.04
CA ASP A 121 23.27 11.59 -1.60
C ASP A 121 24.46 11.89 -0.69
N GLY A 122 24.79 10.95 0.21
CA GLY A 122 25.94 11.04 1.10
C GLY A 122 27.26 10.66 0.44
N ASN A 123 27.25 10.21 -0.82
CA ASN A 123 28.42 9.66 -1.53
C ASN A 123 29.22 8.67 -0.66
N ALA A 124 28.50 7.77 0.01
CA ALA A 124 29.07 6.79 0.92
C ALA A 124 28.40 5.42 0.75
N PHE A 125 29.16 4.37 0.96
CA PHE A 125 28.63 3.00 0.93
C PHE A 125 29.19 2.17 2.06
N ALA A 126 28.44 1.14 2.43
CA ALA A 126 28.89 0.11 3.38
C ALA A 126 28.75 -1.27 2.74
N GLN A 127 29.61 -2.19 3.16
CA GLN A 127 29.57 -3.58 2.74
C GLN A 127 29.72 -4.50 3.94
N ALA A 128 28.89 -5.55 3.97
CA ALA A 128 28.95 -6.60 4.98
C ALA A 128 28.86 -7.97 4.31
N GLU A 129 29.62 -8.93 4.82
CA GLU A 129 29.46 -10.33 4.41
C GLU A 129 28.09 -10.82 4.87
N SER A 130 27.34 -11.40 3.95
CA SER A 130 26.01 -11.92 4.20
C SER A 130 25.73 -13.04 3.21
N ALA A 131 26.33 -14.19 3.43
CA ALA A 131 26.05 -15.35 2.59
C ALA A 131 24.65 -15.88 2.82
N GLY A 132 23.92 -16.20 1.74
CA GLY A 132 22.58 -16.77 1.86
C GLY A 132 21.65 -16.42 0.70
N THR A 133 20.36 -16.61 0.95
CA THR A 133 19.28 -16.30 0.01
C THR A 133 18.72 -14.90 0.24
N VAL A 134 17.88 -14.43 -0.69
CA VAL A 134 17.15 -13.17 -0.53
C VAL A 134 16.21 -13.23 0.68
N ASP A 135 15.59 -14.38 0.93
CA ASP A 135 14.73 -14.58 2.11
C ASP A 135 15.53 -14.32 3.39
N GLN A 136 16.67 -14.99 3.53
CA GLN A 136 17.55 -14.81 4.69
C GLN A 136 18.08 -13.38 4.82
N LEU A 137 18.34 -12.70 3.71
CA LEU A 137 18.72 -11.29 3.73
C LEU A 137 17.59 -10.41 4.29
N ILE A 138 16.36 -10.62 3.82
CA ILE A 138 15.20 -9.83 4.28
C ILE A 138 14.97 -10.06 5.76
N ASP A 139 14.99 -11.31 6.23
CA ASP A 139 14.85 -11.65 7.64
C ASP A 139 15.95 -10.98 8.49
N LYS A 140 17.19 -11.08 8.06
CA LYS A 140 18.31 -10.43 8.74
C LYS A 140 18.18 -8.91 8.82
N LEU A 141 17.75 -8.25 7.74
CA LEU A 141 17.51 -6.81 7.73
C LEU A 141 16.40 -6.40 8.71
N ARG A 142 15.36 -7.22 8.86
CA ARG A 142 14.26 -6.98 9.81
C ARG A 142 14.68 -7.23 11.25
N ASP A 143 15.28 -8.39 11.53
CA ASP A 143 15.53 -8.86 12.89
C ASP A 143 16.78 -8.21 13.51
N GLU A 144 17.86 -8.07 12.75
CA GLU A 144 19.12 -7.54 13.26
C GLU A 144 19.27 -6.03 13.09
N HIS A 145 18.67 -5.45 12.04
CA HIS A 145 18.85 -4.04 11.69
C HIS A 145 17.58 -3.19 11.85
N GLY A 146 16.45 -3.81 12.21
CA GLY A 146 15.18 -3.10 12.42
C GLY A 146 14.60 -2.44 11.16
N ILE A 147 15.01 -2.90 9.97
CA ILE A 147 14.54 -2.38 8.70
C ILE A 147 13.22 -3.06 8.36
N ALA A 148 12.10 -2.35 8.45
CA ALA A 148 10.77 -2.91 8.23
C ALA A 148 10.57 -3.47 6.80
N ALA A 149 11.19 -2.85 5.78
CA ALA A 149 11.11 -3.22 4.37
C ALA A 149 9.68 -3.61 3.94
N PRO A 150 8.68 -2.72 4.07
CA PRO A 150 7.30 -3.03 3.73
C PRO A 150 7.18 -3.37 2.24
N GLY A 151 6.41 -4.43 1.93
CA GLY A 151 6.28 -4.96 0.57
C GLY A 151 7.36 -5.96 0.16
N ALA A 152 8.44 -6.13 0.93
CA ALA A 152 9.44 -7.16 0.68
C ALA A 152 8.88 -8.58 0.80
N ASP A 153 7.71 -8.75 1.45
CA ASP A 153 6.98 -10.02 1.51
C ASP A 153 6.72 -10.63 0.12
N LEU A 154 6.56 -9.79 -0.90
CA LEU A 154 6.38 -10.20 -2.29
C LEU A 154 7.64 -10.80 -2.93
N LEU A 155 8.82 -10.60 -2.33
CA LEU A 155 10.11 -11.07 -2.85
C LEU A 155 10.51 -12.44 -2.31
N PHE A 156 9.89 -12.91 -1.22
CA PHE A 156 10.19 -14.21 -0.63
C PHE A 156 10.03 -15.36 -1.63
N SER A 157 10.63 -16.48 -1.34
CA SER A 157 10.47 -17.72 -2.11
C SER A 157 9.08 -18.34 -1.93
N GLN A 158 8.38 -18.02 -0.84
CA GLN A 158 7.02 -18.44 -0.54
C GLN A 158 6.18 -17.26 -0.04
N PRO A 159 5.85 -16.27 -0.90
CA PRO A 159 5.14 -15.06 -0.48
C PRO A 159 3.78 -15.37 0.16
N PHE A 160 3.05 -16.36 -0.34
CA PHE A 160 1.75 -16.76 0.20
C PHE A 160 1.85 -17.14 1.68
N GLU A 161 2.80 -17.98 2.03
CA GLU A 161 2.97 -18.46 3.42
C GLU A 161 3.34 -17.32 4.35
N VAL A 162 4.26 -16.44 3.92
CA VAL A 162 4.68 -15.28 4.71
C VAL A 162 3.53 -14.29 4.91
N MET A 163 2.79 -13.96 3.85
CA MET A 163 1.70 -12.99 3.92
C MET A 163 0.49 -13.52 4.71
N MET A 164 0.27 -14.82 4.73
CA MET A 164 -0.87 -15.45 5.40
C MET A 164 -0.60 -15.85 6.86
N ALA A 165 0.65 -15.80 7.33
CA ALA A 165 1.05 -16.35 8.64
C ALA A 165 0.20 -15.86 9.82
N ASP A 166 -0.16 -14.56 9.84
CA ASP A 166 -0.90 -13.94 10.95
C ASP A 166 -2.30 -13.45 10.54
N VAL A 167 -2.83 -13.92 9.41
CA VAL A 167 -4.14 -13.50 8.92
C VAL A 167 -5.26 -14.13 9.75
N ILE A 168 -6.12 -13.29 10.33
CA ILE A 168 -7.30 -13.69 11.11
C ILE A 168 -8.61 -13.55 10.34
N GLU A 169 -8.66 -12.63 9.38
CA GLU A 169 -9.83 -12.45 8.50
C GLU A 169 -9.35 -12.12 7.09
N MET A 170 -10.11 -12.56 6.09
CA MET A 170 -9.84 -12.24 4.69
C MET A 170 -11.15 -12.05 3.92
N ALA A 171 -11.09 -11.24 2.86
CA ALA A 171 -12.22 -11.00 1.97
C ALA A 171 -11.75 -10.75 0.53
N HIS A 172 -12.46 -11.32 -0.41
CA HIS A 172 -12.47 -10.85 -1.79
C HIS A 172 -13.46 -9.68 -1.87
N VAL A 173 -12.94 -8.46 -1.97
CA VAL A 173 -13.74 -7.22 -1.97
C VAL A 173 -14.48 -7.05 -3.30
N GLY A 174 -13.90 -7.56 -4.38
CA GLY A 174 -14.44 -7.47 -5.73
C GLY A 174 -13.37 -7.04 -6.72
N GLN A 175 -13.77 -6.38 -7.79
CA GLN A 175 -12.85 -5.89 -8.82
C GLN A 175 -12.54 -4.41 -8.63
N GLY A 176 -11.33 -4.02 -9.06
CA GLY A 176 -10.85 -2.65 -9.07
C GLY A 176 -10.01 -2.36 -10.30
N VAL A 177 -9.54 -1.12 -10.43
CA VAL A 177 -8.65 -0.69 -11.52
C VAL A 177 -7.46 0.03 -10.90
N VAL A 178 -6.25 -0.37 -11.26
CA VAL A 178 -5.00 0.29 -10.88
C VAL A 178 -4.25 0.67 -12.14
N ASP A 179 -4.00 1.97 -12.32
CA ASP A 179 -3.32 2.53 -13.51
C ASP A 179 -3.89 2.01 -14.85
N GLY A 180 -5.22 1.88 -14.93
CA GLY A 180 -5.92 1.39 -16.12
C GLY A 180 -5.99 -0.12 -16.25
N VAL A 181 -5.39 -0.89 -15.33
CA VAL A 181 -5.37 -2.36 -15.33
C VAL A 181 -6.46 -2.89 -14.42
N ALA A 182 -7.31 -3.81 -14.92
CA ALA A 182 -8.31 -4.51 -14.13
C ALA A 182 -7.65 -5.46 -13.12
N CYS A 183 -8.08 -5.40 -11.88
CA CYS A 183 -7.51 -6.15 -10.77
C CYS A 183 -8.60 -6.79 -9.90
N GLU A 184 -8.30 -7.93 -9.30
CA GLU A 184 -9.02 -8.45 -8.14
C GLU A 184 -8.52 -7.71 -6.89
N HIS A 185 -9.46 -7.22 -6.09
CA HIS A 185 -9.18 -6.51 -4.84
C HIS A 185 -9.42 -7.41 -3.65
N LEU A 186 -8.38 -7.66 -2.88
CA LEU A 186 -8.39 -8.51 -1.69
C LEU A 186 -8.09 -7.67 -0.46
N ALA A 187 -8.71 -8.01 0.67
CA ALA A 187 -8.47 -7.40 1.97
C ALA A 187 -8.22 -8.47 3.02
N PHE A 188 -7.27 -8.20 3.90
CA PHE A 188 -6.83 -9.11 4.96
C PHE A 188 -6.65 -8.35 6.26
N ARG A 189 -6.84 -9.04 7.37
CA ARG A 189 -6.71 -8.51 8.72
C ARG A 189 -5.80 -9.35 9.55
N ASN A 190 -4.83 -8.72 10.18
CA ASN A 190 -4.01 -9.27 11.25
C ASN A 190 -4.36 -8.56 12.57
N ALA A 191 -3.74 -8.93 13.69
CA ALA A 191 -3.98 -8.28 14.98
C ALA A 191 -3.69 -6.78 14.94
N ASP A 192 -2.51 -6.39 14.48
CA ASP A 192 -2.00 -5.01 14.52
C ASP A 192 -2.02 -4.28 13.18
N THR A 193 -2.31 -5.00 12.10
CA THR A 193 -2.35 -4.45 10.74
C THR A 193 -3.58 -4.92 9.98
N ASP A 194 -4.10 -4.07 9.10
CA ASP A 194 -4.94 -4.48 7.97
C ASP A 194 -4.13 -4.27 6.70
N TRP A 195 -4.31 -5.15 5.72
CA TRP A 195 -3.65 -4.96 4.44
C TRP A 195 -4.55 -5.33 3.26
N GLN A 196 -4.28 -4.72 2.14
CA GLN A 196 -5.05 -4.88 0.92
C GLN A 196 -4.10 -5.05 -0.27
N ILE A 197 -4.50 -5.86 -1.22
CA ILE A 197 -3.72 -6.07 -2.44
C ILE A 197 -4.63 -6.09 -3.66
N TRP A 198 -4.16 -5.48 -4.74
CA TRP A 198 -4.79 -5.49 -6.05
C TRP A 198 -3.92 -6.33 -6.99
N ILE A 199 -4.50 -7.40 -7.51
CA ILE A 199 -3.82 -8.39 -8.34
C ILE A 199 -4.42 -8.33 -9.73
N GLU A 200 -3.61 -8.16 -10.77
CA GLU A 200 -4.04 -8.12 -12.16
C GLU A 200 -4.87 -9.36 -12.51
N THR A 201 -6.00 -9.18 -13.18
CA THR A 201 -6.85 -10.27 -13.63
C THR A 201 -6.25 -10.99 -14.83
N GLY A 202 -6.49 -12.30 -14.95
CA GLY A 202 -6.07 -13.11 -16.11
C GLY A 202 -4.88 -14.02 -15.85
N ALA A 203 -4.16 -14.37 -16.92
CA ALA A 203 -3.13 -15.41 -16.88
C ALA A 203 -1.83 -15.01 -16.18
N ARG A 204 -1.62 -13.73 -15.95
CA ARG A 204 -0.45 -13.19 -15.25
C ARG A 204 -0.91 -12.38 -14.03
N PRO A 205 -1.20 -13.04 -12.92
CA PRO A 205 -1.69 -12.38 -11.71
C PRO A 205 -0.57 -11.57 -11.03
N ILE A 206 -0.26 -10.41 -11.58
CA ILE A 206 0.78 -9.49 -11.10
C ILE A 206 0.20 -8.63 -9.98
N PRO A 207 0.89 -8.47 -8.82
CA PRO A 207 0.50 -7.50 -7.81
C PRO A 207 0.73 -6.07 -8.36
N ARG A 208 -0.33 -5.25 -8.38
CA ARG A 208 -0.28 -3.86 -8.90
C ARG A 208 -0.26 -2.82 -7.81
N LYS A 209 -0.93 -3.10 -6.70
CA LYS A 209 -0.95 -2.20 -5.54
C LYS A 209 -1.02 -3.01 -4.26
N TYR A 210 -0.29 -2.57 -3.25
CA TYR A 210 -0.30 -3.14 -1.91
C TYR A 210 -0.41 -2.01 -0.89
N VAL A 211 -1.32 -2.14 0.07
CA VAL A 211 -1.55 -1.14 1.12
C VAL A 211 -1.49 -1.84 2.47
N ILE A 212 -0.69 -1.33 3.39
CA ILE A 212 -0.58 -1.81 4.76
C ILE A 212 -1.04 -0.68 5.68
N THR A 213 -1.98 -0.95 6.58
CA THR A 213 -2.50 -0.01 7.57
C THR A 213 -2.07 -0.45 8.96
N SER A 214 -1.31 0.39 9.68
CA SER A 214 -0.83 0.13 11.04
C SER A 214 -1.90 0.52 12.06
N LYS A 215 -2.75 -0.42 12.48
CA LYS A 215 -3.85 -0.18 13.44
C LYS A 215 -3.38 0.14 14.84
N ALA A 216 -2.23 -0.38 15.24
CA ALA A 216 -1.64 -0.14 16.56
C ALA A 216 -1.10 1.28 16.74
N VAL A 217 -0.99 2.06 15.65
CA VAL A 217 -0.54 3.45 15.66
C VAL A 217 -1.73 4.40 15.58
N THR A 218 -1.78 5.40 16.46
CA THR A 218 -2.84 6.42 16.44
C THR A 218 -2.93 7.09 15.07
N GLY A 219 -4.15 7.20 14.53
CA GLY A 219 -4.38 7.73 13.18
C GLY A 219 -4.19 6.71 12.06
N ALA A 220 -3.85 5.46 12.40
CA ALA A 220 -3.75 4.32 11.48
C ALA A 220 -3.02 4.69 10.17
N PRO A 221 -1.74 5.08 10.25
CA PRO A 221 -0.97 5.45 9.06
C PRO A 221 -0.85 4.28 8.10
N GLN A 222 -0.75 4.62 6.81
CA GLN A 222 -0.64 3.65 5.74
C GLN A 222 0.73 3.72 5.05
N TYR A 223 1.18 2.56 4.61
CA TYR A 223 2.17 2.40 3.57
C TYR A 223 1.46 1.93 2.31
N THR A 224 1.68 2.61 1.19
CA THR A 224 1.15 2.24 -0.12
C THR A 224 2.29 1.96 -1.07
N LEU A 225 2.24 0.82 -1.75
CA LEU A 225 3.15 0.43 -2.82
C LEU A 225 2.36 0.29 -4.13
N ARG A 226 2.80 0.93 -5.20
CA ARG A 226 2.29 0.78 -6.57
C ARG A 226 3.37 0.18 -7.44
N ILE A 227 3.12 -0.99 -8.01
CA ILE A 227 4.08 -1.74 -8.81
C ILE A 227 3.80 -1.50 -10.29
N LYS A 228 4.85 -1.09 -11.00
CA LYS A 228 4.83 -0.74 -12.42
C LYS A 228 5.86 -1.56 -13.19
N ASP A 229 5.87 -1.42 -14.50
CA ASP A 229 6.93 -1.92 -15.41
C ASP A 229 7.42 -3.34 -15.10
N TRP A 230 6.49 -4.25 -14.86
CA TRP A 230 6.81 -5.65 -14.56
C TRP A 230 7.50 -6.33 -15.74
N LYS A 231 8.75 -6.77 -15.55
CA LYS A 231 9.57 -7.50 -16.53
C LYS A 231 10.17 -8.73 -15.87
N THR A 232 10.37 -9.77 -16.66
CA THR A 232 10.98 -11.03 -16.21
C THR A 232 12.43 -11.17 -16.70
N GLU A 233 12.96 -10.15 -17.34
CA GLU A 233 14.32 -10.10 -17.84
C GLU A 233 15.15 -9.12 -17.00
N VAL A 234 16.34 -9.55 -16.59
CA VAL A 234 17.31 -8.77 -15.83
C VAL A 234 18.66 -8.92 -16.48
N ALA A 235 19.39 -7.81 -16.62
CA ALA A 235 20.74 -7.82 -17.19
C ALA A 235 21.69 -8.67 -16.33
N ALA A 236 22.66 -9.32 -16.95
CA ALA A 236 23.58 -10.23 -16.26
C ALA A 236 24.45 -9.54 -15.19
N ASP A 237 24.77 -8.26 -15.41
CA ASP A 237 25.58 -7.41 -14.53
C ASP A 237 24.75 -6.60 -13.53
N ALA A 238 23.44 -6.78 -13.52
CA ALA A 238 22.53 -6.01 -12.67
C ALA A 238 22.87 -6.06 -11.17
N PHE A 239 23.52 -7.14 -10.73
CA PHE A 239 23.86 -7.38 -9.32
C PHE A 239 25.31 -7.07 -8.98
N ALA A 240 26.07 -6.49 -9.91
CA ALA A 240 27.41 -6.02 -9.65
C ALA A 240 27.37 -4.60 -9.05
N PHE A 241 28.04 -4.39 -7.93
CA PHE A 241 28.23 -3.07 -7.36
C PHE A 241 29.56 -2.48 -7.81
N ASN A 242 29.51 -1.31 -8.40
CA ASN A 242 30.67 -0.50 -8.74
C ASN A 242 30.60 0.78 -7.90
N ALA A 243 31.54 0.97 -6.99
CA ALA A 243 31.56 2.14 -6.14
C ALA A 243 31.62 3.42 -6.99
N PRO A 244 30.74 4.41 -6.75
CA PRO A 244 30.81 5.70 -7.42
C PRO A 244 32.17 6.39 -7.19
N GLN A 245 32.60 7.19 -8.15
CA GLN A 245 33.85 7.93 -8.01
C GLN A 245 33.84 8.85 -6.78
N GLY A 246 34.84 8.71 -5.92
CA GLY A 246 34.94 9.50 -4.70
C GLY A 246 34.03 9.04 -3.55
N ALA A 247 33.26 7.97 -3.72
CA ALA A 247 32.43 7.42 -2.65
C ALA A 247 33.30 6.87 -1.51
N LYS A 248 32.89 7.16 -0.27
CA LYS A 248 33.60 6.72 0.94
C LYS A 248 33.03 5.38 1.41
N LYS A 249 33.89 4.40 1.62
CA LYS A 249 33.49 3.17 2.31
C LYS A 249 33.49 3.41 3.81
N VAL A 250 32.35 3.11 4.47
CA VAL A 250 32.16 3.25 5.91
C VAL A 250 31.68 1.92 6.50
N ALA A 251 31.64 1.79 7.82
CA ALA A 251 30.98 0.65 8.46
C ALA A 251 29.47 0.76 8.28
N LEU A 252 28.76 -0.40 8.28
CA LEU A 252 27.32 -0.43 8.04
C LEU A 252 26.54 0.42 9.07
N GLY A 253 26.93 0.39 10.33
CA GLY A 253 26.34 1.20 11.41
C GLY A 253 26.64 2.70 11.33
N ASP A 254 27.65 3.10 10.55
CA ASP A 254 28.03 4.52 10.36
C ASP A 254 27.40 5.11 9.08
N LEU A 255 26.69 4.32 8.29
CA LEU A 255 26.04 4.79 7.09
C LEU A 255 24.79 5.59 7.48
N ALA A 256 24.84 6.89 7.24
CA ALA A 256 23.81 7.84 7.62
C ALA A 256 22.76 8.02 6.50
N ASP A 257 21.58 8.54 6.87
CA ASP A 257 20.54 9.02 5.95
C ASP A 257 20.10 7.96 4.92
N THR A 258 19.73 6.78 5.42
CA THR A 258 19.20 5.69 4.60
C THR A 258 17.69 5.49 4.75
N ASP A 259 17.04 6.24 5.65
CA ASP A 259 15.62 6.12 5.95
C ASP A 259 14.73 6.81 4.90
N GLU A 260 13.48 6.39 4.84
CA GLU A 260 12.45 7.03 3.99
C GLU A 260 11.98 8.38 4.55
N LEU A 261 12.19 8.60 5.83
CA LEU A 261 11.70 9.75 6.55
C LEU A 261 12.85 10.69 6.93
N PRO A 262 12.61 12.01 7.04
CA PRO A 262 13.59 12.95 7.54
C PRO A 262 14.06 12.57 8.94
N ARG A 263 15.34 12.82 9.24
CA ARG A 263 15.86 12.64 10.60
C ARG A 263 15.04 13.44 11.61
N GLY A 264 14.72 12.79 12.72
CA GLY A 264 13.96 13.42 13.80
C GLY A 264 12.46 13.53 13.52
N THR A 265 11.94 12.85 12.49
CA THR A 265 10.48 12.72 12.32
C THR A 265 9.91 12.02 13.55
N VAL A 266 9.14 12.75 14.34
CA VAL A 266 8.42 12.21 15.51
C VAL A 266 7.04 11.78 15.06
N THR A 267 6.73 10.48 15.24
CA THR A 267 5.39 9.93 14.95
C THR A 267 4.60 9.76 16.24
N ALA A 268 3.30 10.04 16.20
CA ALA A 268 2.41 9.78 17.32
C ALA A 268 2.38 8.26 17.60
N GLY A 269 2.60 7.89 18.88
CA GLY A 269 2.57 6.48 19.30
C GLY A 269 3.87 5.70 19.09
N ALA A 270 4.94 6.28 18.57
CA ALA A 270 6.25 5.65 18.60
C ALA A 270 6.69 5.47 20.05
N LYS A 271 6.75 4.25 20.54
CA LYS A 271 7.38 3.94 21.84
C LYS A 271 8.87 4.27 21.72
N LYS A 272 9.37 5.11 22.63
CA LYS A 272 10.81 5.33 22.82
C LYS A 272 11.48 4.07 23.31
#